data_498206329225c101643174cec959de17
#
_entry.id   498206329225c101643174cec959de17
#
_cell.length_a   1.000
_cell.length_b   1.000
_cell.length_c   1.000
_cell.angle_alpha   90.00
_cell.angle_beta   90.00
_cell.angle_gamma   90.00
#
_symmetry.space_group_name_H-M   'P 1'
#
loop_
_entity.id
_entity.type
_entity.pdbx_description
1 polymer ?
#
loop_
_entity_poly.entity_id
_entity_poly.type
_entity_poly.pdbx_seq_one_letter_code
_entity_poly.pdbx_strand_id
1 'polypeptide(L)'
;ALPVFRNTTRMDVANGFRTGGGDYAQLRRTMEQLAAAAGADVAQAAVEVRVPDETVQAAMEDAWAGETWQCGVTFAVRGGPTELALTWKDVTVTVGESGELWVKLSRPELAALPPDAAAAWLLEQYGAVFGEQTRYFMAARDSGGCSLYFYRPEEDLTQGILQRSILKTWVRLSGGSCEVRLYRPELSDANTVGAYPLVTVDQARQRLAAGQHLSAWEPFPGEDRVKRVDLQYLARQTDRYFMPYYVFWVECDDGEQGVCYRPYYVPAVADAYIAGMPQSPTGAA
;
A
#
# COMPACT_ATOMS: atom_id res chain seq x y z
N ALA A 1 -3.91 -5.25 -23.41
CA ALA A 1 -4.62 -4.19 -22.68
C ALA A 1 -4.84 -4.63 -21.25
N LEU A 2 -4.80 -3.68 -20.32
CA LEU A 2 -5.14 -3.91 -18.91
C LEU A 2 -6.19 -2.90 -18.44
N PRO A 3 -7.06 -3.27 -17.48
CA PRO A 3 -8.05 -2.37 -16.95
C PRO A 3 -7.42 -1.22 -16.14
N VAL A 4 -8.09 -0.08 -16.12
CA VAL A 4 -7.80 1.05 -15.26
C VAL A 4 -9.01 1.27 -14.36
N PHE A 5 -8.79 1.42 -13.06
CA PHE A 5 -9.85 1.57 -12.08
C PHE A 5 -9.87 2.98 -11.50
N ARG A 6 -11.05 3.48 -11.21
CA ARG A 6 -11.22 4.72 -10.46
C ARG A 6 -10.92 4.47 -8.98
N ASN A 7 -10.11 5.32 -8.38
CA ASN A 7 -9.90 5.30 -6.94
C ASN A 7 -11.07 5.98 -6.24
N THR A 8 -11.99 5.19 -5.68
CA THR A 8 -13.17 5.68 -4.97
C THR A 8 -12.86 6.16 -3.56
N THR A 9 -11.68 5.80 -3.03
CA THR A 9 -11.18 6.20 -1.71
C THR A 9 -10.11 7.28 -1.78
N ARG A 10 -10.05 7.99 -2.92
CA ARG A 10 -9.02 9.01 -3.17
C ARG A 10 -9.02 10.08 -2.08
N MET A 11 -7.82 10.39 -1.59
CA MET A 11 -7.59 11.55 -0.75
C MET A 11 -7.53 12.80 -1.64
N ASP A 12 -8.37 13.78 -1.39
CA ASP A 12 -8.28 15.09 -2.04
C ASP A 12 -7.21 15.92 -1.33
N VAL A 13 -6.02 15.94 -1.91
CA VAL A 13 -4.86 16.65 -1.35
C VAL A 13 -5.09 18.17 -1.30
N ALA A 14 -5.88 18.73 -2.23
CA ALA A 14 -6.12 20.16 -2.31
C ALA A 14 -6.99 20.69 -1.17
N ASN A 15 -7.91 19.85 -0.68
CA ASN A 15 -8.82 20.21 0.40
C ASN A 15 -8.56 19.41 1.69
N GLY A 16 -7.58 18.51 1.69
CA GLY A 16 -7.24 17.65 2.83
C GLY A 16 -8.34 16.68 3.27
N PHE A 17 -9.36 16.50 2.42
CA PHE A 17 -10.48 15.63 2.72
C PHE A 17 -10.46 14.38 1.86
N ARG A 18 -10.89 13.27 2.42
CA ARG A 18 -11.21 12.08 1.65
C ARG A 18 -12.57 12.25 1.01
N THR A 19 -12.65 11.97 -0.27
CA THR A 19 -13.91 11.74 -0.95
C THR A 19 -14.31 10.29 -0.66
N GLY A 20 -15.34 10.08 0.16
CA GLY A 20 -15.85 8.75 0.48
C GLY A 20 -15.35 8.21 1.84
N GLY A 21 -15.62 8.94 2.92
CA GLY A 21 -15.51 8.40 4.27
C GLY A 21 -16.42 7.18 4.43
N GLY A 22 -15.85 6.03 4.86
CA GLY A 22 -16.62 4.82 5.07
C GLY A 22 -17.69 5.03 6.14
N ASP A 23 -18.85 4.39 5.96
CA ASP A 23 -19.85 4.30 7.00
C ASP A 23 -19.22 3.70 8.26
N TYR A 24 -19.29 4.42 9.38
CA TYR A 24 -18.80 3.97 10.69
C TYR A 24 -19.27 2.55 11.04
N ALA A 25 -20.54 2.23 10.76
CA ALA A 25 -21.06 0.91 11.02
C ALA A 25 -20.41 -0.17 10.16
N GLN A 26 -20.04 0.16 8.92
CA GLN A 26 -19.32 -0.75 8.04
C GLN A 26 -17.86 -0.94 8.50
N LEU A 27 -17.17 0.14 8.84
CA LEU A 27 -15.80 0.08 9.37
C LEU A 27 -15.76 -0.77 10.63
N ARG A 28 -16.71 -0.58 11.53
CA ARG A 28 -16.82 -1.37 12.76
C ARG A 28 -17.04 -2.85 12.48
N ARG A 29 -17.98 -3.19 11.61
CA ARG A 29 -18.21 -4.60 11.21
C ARG A 29 -16.96 -5.25 10.64
N THR A 30 -16.24 -4.55 9.77
CA THR A 30 -15.00 -5.04 9.19
C THR A 30 -13.93 -5.27 10.25
N MET A 31 -13.76 -4.34 11.18
CA MET A 31 -12.85 -4.47 12.31
C MET A 31 -13.17 -5.69 13.18
N GLU A 32 -14.45 -5.86 13.54
CA GLU A 32 -14.92 -6.98 14.37
C GLU A 32 -14.73 -8.32 13.67
N GLN A 33 -15.02 -8.40 12.37
CA GLN A 33 -14.77 -9.61 11.56
C GLN A 33 -13.29 -9.98 11.51
N LEU A 34 -12.41 -8.98 11.31
CA LEU A 34 -10.99 -9.22 11.26
C LEU A 34 -10.42 -9.59 12.63
N ALA A 35 -10.91 -8.98 13.71
CA ALA A 35 -10.53 -9.33 15.06
C ALA A 35 -10.94 -10.77 15.42
N ALA A 36 -12.15 -11.17 15.05
CA ALA A 36 -12.60 -12.55 15.21
C ALA A 36 -11.75 -13.55 14.41
N ALA A 37 -11.39 -13.19 13.15
CA ALA A 37 -10.47 -13.99 12.33
C ALA A 37 -9.08 -14.11 12.96
N ALA A 38 -8.64 -13.09 13.70
CA ALA A 38 -7.40 -13.11 14.48
C ALA A 38 -7.54 -13.83 15.84
N GLY A 39 -8.69 -14.41 16.14
CA GLY A 39 -8.94 -15.16 17.37
C GLY A 39 -9.36 -14.32 18.56
N ALA A 40 -9.74 -13.06 18.37
CA ALA A 40 -10.23 -12.21 19.44
C ALA A 40 -11.67 -12.56 19.84
N ASP A 41 -11.97 -12.53 21.13
CA ASP A 41 -13.34 -12.52 21.63
C ASP A 41 -13.91 -11.11 21.55
N VAL A 42 -14.58 -10.83 20.44
CA VAL A 42 -15.12 -9.50 20.12
C VAL A 42 -16.09 -8.99 21.17
N ALA A 43 -16.82 -9.90 21.85
CA ALA A 43 -17.78 -9.51 22.89
C ALA A 43 -17.10 -8.99 24.17
N GLN A 44 -15.83 -9.38 24.40
CA GLN A 44 -15.05 -8.97 25.56
C GLN A 44 -13.95 -7.95 25.19
N ALA A 45 -13.79 -7.65 23.92
CA ALA A 45 -12.76 -6.74 23.44
C ALA A 45 -13.08 -5.28 23.78
N ALA A 46 -12.03 -4.51 24.09
CA ALA A 46 -12.16 -3.06 24.24
C ALA A 46 -12.17 -2.40 22.86
N VAL A 47 -13.15 -1.55 22.60
CA VAL A 47 -13.25 -0.76 21.37
C VAL A 47 -12.99 0.71 21.71
N GLU A 48 -12.02 1.29 21.04
CA GLU A 48 -11.64 2.69 21.14
C GLU A 48 -11.98 3.38 19.81
N VAL A 49 -12.64 4.54 19.90
CA VAL A 49 -12.86 5.44 18.78
C VAL A 49 -11.86 6.57 18.90
N ARG A 50 -10.91 6.65 17.98
CA ARG A 50 -9.92 7.72 17.93
C ARG A 50 -10.43 8.84 17.06
N VAL A 51 -10.60 10.00 17.67
CA VAL A 51 -10.95 11.24 16.99
C VAL A 51 -9.70 12.13 17.05
N PRO A 52 -9.40 12.92 16.03
CA PRO A 52 -8.29 13.88 16.11
C PRO A 52 -8.50 14.80 17.30
N ASP A 53 -7.43 15.04 18.04
CA ASP A 53 -7.43 16.07 19.07
C ASP A 53 -7.69 17.44 18.40
N GLU A 54 -8.54 18.28 19.02
CA GLU A 54 -8.88 19.62 18.52
C GLU A 54 -7.63 20.48 18.29
N THR A 55 -6.59 20.29 19.10
CA THR A 55 -5.29 20.95 18.94
C THR A 55 -4.56 20.50 17.68
N VAL A 56 -4.64 19.21 17.35
CA VAL A 56 -4.06 18.65 16.12
C VAL A 56 -4.87 19.11 14.91
N GLN A 57 -6.20 19.16 15.02
CA GLN A 57 -7.05 19.70 13.96
C GLN A 57 -6.76 21.17 13.68
N ALA A 58 -6.66 22.01 14.72
CA ALA A 58 -6.32 23.42 14.57
C ALA A 58 -4.92 23.62 13.95
N ALA A 59 -3.93 22.87 14.41
CA ALA A 59 -2.58 22.91 13.85
C ALA A 59 -2.53 22.46 12.39
N MET A 60 -3.38 21.52 11.98
CA MET A 60 -3.51 21.08 10.60
C MET A 60 -4.23 22.13 9.74
N GLU A 61 -5.25 22.78 10.26
CA GLU A 61 -5.95 23.88 9.58
C GLU A 61 -5.02 25.07 9.34
N ASP A 62 -4.18 25.42 10.33
CA ASP A 62 -3.17 26.47 10.21
C ASP A 62 -2.06 26.10 9.21
N ALA A 63 -1.61 24.86 9.22
CA ALA A 63 -0.63 24.37 8.25
C ALA A 63 -1.18 24.35 6.81
N TRP A 64 -2.50 24.20 6.64
CA TRP A 64 -3.16 24.25 5.34
C TRP A 64 -3.37 25.65 4.80
N ALA A 65 -3.50 26.63 5.68
CA ALA A 65 -3.53 28.03 5.31
C ALA A 65 -2.16 28.53 4.79
N GLY A 66 -1.08 27.82 5.08
CA GLY A 66 0.28 28.09 4.58
C GLY A 66 0.66 27.16 3.42
N GLU A 67 1.07 27.70 2.29
CA GLU A 67 1.29 27.06 0.98
C GLU A 67 2.39 25.96 0.91
N THR A 68 2.85 25.37 2.01
CA THR A 68 3.98 24.41 2.01
C THR A 68 3.56 23.04 2.51
N TRP A 69 3.15 22.16 1.58
CA TRP A 69 2.85 20.77 1.87
C TRP A 69 3.92 19.82 1.35
N GLN A 70 4.60 19.15 2.27
CA GLN A 70 5.42 17.97 1.95
C GLN A 70 4.68 16.69 2.41
N CYS A 71 4.69 15.69 1.54
CA CYS A 71 4.06 14.39 1.72
C CYS A 71 4.36 13.74 3.07
N GLY A 72 3.35 13.23 3.77
CA GLY A 72 3.55 12.34 4.91
C GLY A 72 2.59 12.52 6.08
N VAL A 73 1.62 13.40 6.01
CA VAL A 73 0.66 13.63 7.10
C VAL A 73 -0.63 12.85 6.85
N THR A 74 -1.08 12.09 7.85
CA THR A 74 -2.40 11.46 7.86
C THR A 74 -3.43 12.52 8.25
N PHE A 75 -4.38 12.79 7.36
CA PHE A 75 -5.39 13.82 7.58
C PHE A 75 -6.60 13.26 8.30
N ALA A 76 -7.09 14.00 9.27
CA ALA A 76 -8.35 13.75 9.92
C ALA A 76 -9.51 14.38 9.13
N VAL A 77 -10.62 13.67 9.00
CA VAL A 77 -11.85 14.24 8.47
C VAL A 77 -12.53 15.05 9.56
N ARG A 78 -12.99 16.26 9.23
CA ARG A 78 -13.74 17.10 10.17
C ARG A 78 -14.95 16.34 10.72
N GLY A 79 -14.98 16.15 12.05
CA GLY A 79 -16.15 15.67 12.78
C GLY A 79 -16.43 14.17 12.72
N GLY A 80 -15.52 13.33 12.15
CA GLY A 80 -15.65 11.88 12.13
C GLY A 80 -14.52 11.16 12.86
N PRO A 81 -14.70 9.89 13.22
CA PRO A 81 -13.62 9.08 13.76
C PRO A 81 -12.54 8.87 12.68
N THR A 82 -11.30 9.15 13.03
CA THR A 82 -10.16 8.90 12.14
C THR A 82 -9.72 7.44 12.13
N GLU A 83 -10.00 6.77 13.22
CA GLU A 83 -9.57 5.39 13.41
C GLU A 83 -10.47 4.70 14.44
N LEU A 84 -10.77 3.43 14.18
CA LEU A 84 -11.37 2.53 15.15
C LEU A 84 -10.31 1.50 15.56
N ALA A 85 -10.11 1.31 16.84
CA ALA A 85 -9.22 0.27 17.36
C ALA A 85 -10.01 -0.69 18.26
N LEU A 86 -9.79 -1.99 18.05
CA LEU A 86 -10.29 -3.07 18.89
C LEU A 86 -9.10 -3.80 19.48
N THR A 87 -9.06 -3.91 20.79
CA THR A 87 -7.98 -4.61 21.51
C THR A 87 -8.54 -5.74 22.36
N TRP A 88 -7.95 -6.92 22.20
CA TRP A 88 -8.23 -8.09 23.01
C TRP A 88 -6.94 -8.86 23.26
N LYS A 89 -6.50 -8.92 24.51
CA LYS A 89 -5.20 -9.50 24.90
C LYS A 89 -4.06 -8.92 24.04
N ASP A 90 -3.42 -9.74 23.25
CA ASP A 90 -2.26 -9.47 22.41
C ASP A 90 -2.61 -9.21 20.94
N VAL A 91 -3.90 -9.13 20.64
CA VAL A 91 -4.44 -8.79 19.33
C VAL A 91 -4.97 -7.36 19.34
N THR A 92 -4.49 -6.52 18.44
CA THR A 92 -5.07 -5.20 18.18
C THR A 92 -5.42 -5.11 16.71
N VAL A 93 -6.66 -4.75 16.41
CA VAL A 93 -7.13 -4.47 15.05
C VAL A 93 -7.51 -3.02 14.95
N THR A 94 -6.96 -2.33 13.96
CA THR A 94 -7.22 -0.93 13.69
C THR A 94 -7.77 -0.76 12.29
N VAL A 95 -8.80 0.04 12.15
CA VAL A 95 -9.38 0.42 10.86
C VAL A 95 -9.30 1.92 10.73
N GLY A 96 -8.58 2.41 9.74
CA GLY A 96 -8.53 3.82 9.38
C GLY A 96 -9.65 4.20 8.42
N GLU A 97 -9.96 5.48 8.30
CA GLU A 97 -10.97 6.03 7.37
C GLU A 97 -10.73 5.64 5.91
N SER A 98 -9.48 5.39 5.53
CA SER A 98 -9.12 4.92 4.17
C SER A 98 -9.59 3.52 3.85
N GLY A 99 -10.23 2.83 4.82
CA GLY A 99 -10.48 1.40 4.70
C GLY A 99 -9.20 0.57 4.83
N GLU A 100 -8.09 1.18 5.23
CA GLU A 100 -6.87 0.49 5.56
C GLU A 100 -7.06 -0.24 6.89
N LEU A 101 -6.71 -1.53 6.90
CA LEU A 101 -6.88 -2.42 8.03
C LEU A 101 -5.49 -2.82 8.55
N TRP A 102 -5.30 -2.67 9.83
CA TRP A 102 -4.07 -3.08 10.51
C TRP A 102 -4.40 -4.12 11.57
N VAL A 103 -3.68 -5.22 11.57
CA VAL A 103 -3.70 -6.20 12.66
C VAL A 103 -2.32 -6.25 13.27
N LYS A 104 -2.24 -6.01 14.56
CA LYS A 104 -1.01 -6.15 15.33
C LYS A 104 -1.12 -7.35 16.28
N LEU A 105 -0.18 -8.26 16.16
CA LEU A 105 -0.06 -9.45 16.99
C LEU A 105 1.25 -9.37 17.75
N SER A 106 1.19 -9.58 19.06
CA SER A 106 2.41 -9.75 19.86
C SER A 106 2.71 -11.24 19.97
N ARG A 107 3.74 -11.70 19.25
CA ARG A 107 4.12 -13.11 19.11
C ARG A 107 5.63 -13.23 19.20
N PRO A 108 6.19 -13.24 20.43
CA PRO A 108 7.64 -13.33 20.65
C PRO A 108 8.31 -14.52 19.95
N GLU A 109 7.57 -15.62 19.80
CA GLU A 109 8.02 -16.83 19.13
C GLU A 109 8.38 -16.62 17.64
N LEU A 110 7.75 -15.65 16.98
CA LEU A 110 8.04 -15.34 15.57
C LEU A 110 9.43 -14.74 15.38
N ALA A 111 9.99 -14.09 16.39
CA ALA A 111 11.31 -13.48 16.30
C ALA A 111 12.43 -14.52 16.10
N ALA A 112 12.22 -15.75 16.55
CA ALA A 112 13.18 -16.84 16.45
C ALA A 112 13.05 -17.64 15.14
N LEU A 113 11.97 -17.43 14.35
CA LEU A 113 11.71 -18.19 13.14
C LEU A 113 12.37 -17.54 11.91
N PRO A 114 12.91 -18.36 11.00
CA PRO A 114 13.22 -17.89 9.66
C PRO A 114 11.97 -17.34 8.97
N PRO A 115 12.07 -16.38 8.03
CA PRO A 115 10.91 -15.75 7.38
C PRO A 115 9.91 -16.75 6.77
N ASP A 116 10.40 -17.80 6.11
CA ASP A 116 9.53 -18.82 5.51
C ASP A 116 8.77 -19.64 6.56
N ALA A 117 9.41 -19.98 7.66
CA ALA A 117 8.76 -20.68 8.77
C ALA A 117 7.74 -19.77 9.48
N ALA A 118 8.05 -18.49 9.64
CA ALA A 118 7.12 -17.52 10.19
C ALA A 118 5.91 -17.31 9.27
N ALA A 119 6.11 -17.25 7.95
CA ALA A 119 5.01 -17.14 6.99
C ALA A 119 4.11 -18.37 7.01
N ALA A 120 4.67 -19.57 7.04
CA ALA A 120 3.91 -20.81 7.14
C ALA A 120 3.10 -20.86 8.45
N TRP A 121 3.72 -20.50 9.56
CA TRP A 121 3.07 -20.43 10.87
C TRP A 121 1.91 -19.43 10.87
N LEU A 122 2.09 -18.25 10.28
CA LEU A 122 1.05 -17.23 10.17
C LEU A 122 -0.15 -17.74 9.35
N LEU A 123 0.08 -18.41 8.23
CA LEU A 123 -1.00 -18.98 7.42
C LEU A 123 -1.75 -20.10 8.16
N GLU A 124 -1.04 -20.91 8.94
CA GLU A 124 -1.64 -21.98 9.74
C GLU A 124 -2.50 -21.43 10.88
N GLN A 125 -1.99 -20.45 11.62
CA GLN A 125 -2.66 -19.92 12.81
C GLN A 125 -3.70 -18.84 12.50
N TYR A 126 -3.45 -18.03 11.48
CA TYR A 126 -4.24 -16.83 11.14
C TYR A 126 -4.72 -16.83 9.68
N GLY A 127 -4.85 -18.03 9.05
CA GLY A 127 -5.29 -18.13 7.66
C GLY A 127 -6.59 -17.38 7.37
N ALA A 128 -7.51 -17.30 8.33
CA ALA A 128 -8.76 -16.56 8.20
C ALA A 128 -8.53 -15.04 8.02
N VAL A 129 -7.44 -14.45 8.56
CA VAL A 129 -7.08 -13.03 8.36
C VAL A 129 -6.62 -12.81 6.92
N PHE A 130 -5.91 -13.78 6.35
CA PHE A 130 -5.39 -13.71 4.98
C PHE A 130 -6.43 -14.13 3.94
N GLY A 131 -7.46 -14.87 4.35
CA GLY A 131 -8.48 -15.39 3.46
C GLY A 131 -7.89 -16.37 2.43
N GLU A 132 -8.09 -16.08 1.14
CA GLU A 132 -7.58 -16.91 0.03
C GLU A 132 -6.11 -16.64 -0.33
N GLN A 133 -5.41 -15.80 0.41
CA GLN A 133 -4.01 -15.44 0.16
C GLN A 133 -3.09 -16.51 0.74
N THR A 134 -2.77 -17.51 -0.06
CA THR A 134 -2.02 -18.72 0.36
C THR A 134 -0.57 -18.73 -0.12
N ARG A 135 -0.16 -17.74 -0.93
CA ARG A 135 1.21 -17.58 -1.42
C ARG A 135 1.83 -16.31 -0.85
N TYR A 136 3.14 -16.31 -0.73
CA TYR A 136 3.88 -15.13 -0.26
C TYR A 136 5.22 -14.99 -0.98
N PHE A 137 5.79 -13.79 -0.89
CA PHE A 137 7.18 -13.53 -1.23
C PHE A 137 7.78 -12.54 -0.22
N MET A 138 9.07 -12.66 0.01
CA MET A 138 9.81 -11.73 0.85
C MET A 138 10.12 -10.46 0.04
N ALA A 139 9.72 -9.30 0.56
CA ALA A 139 9.92 -8.01 -0.09
C ALA A 139 11.21 -7.34 0.36
N ALA A 140 11.49 -7.39 1.67
CA ALA A 140 12.66 -6.77 2.25
C ALA A 140 13.09 -7.52 3.51
N ARG A 141 14.37 -7.45 3.80
CA ARG A 141 14.95 -7.91 5.06
C ARG A 141 15.97 -6.87 5.51
N ASP A 142 15.88 -6.50 6.78
CA ASP A 142 16.84 -5.60 7.43
C ASP A 142 17.23 -6.14 8.80
N SER A 143 18.10 -5.44 9.52
CA SER A 143 18.54 -5.81 10.85
C SER A 143 17.42 -5.87 11.89
N GLY A 144 16.28 -5.20 11.63
CA GLY A 144 15.14 -5.14 12.54
C GLY A 144 14.04 -6.15 12.23
N GLY A 145 14.13 -6.89 11.11
CA GLY A 145 13.12 -7.87 10.75
C GLY A 145 12.99 -8.13 9.26
N CYS A 146 11.83 -8.59 8.83
CA CYS A 146 11.53 -8.80 7.42
C CYS A 146 10.11 -8.36 7.05
N SER A 147 9.93 -8.03 5.78
CA SER A 147 8.62 -7.73 5.19
C SER A 147 8.24 -8.81 4.19
N LEU A 148 7.04 -9.32 4.32
CA LEU A 148 6.44 -10.34 3.46
C LEU A 148 5.20 -9.76 2.79
N TYR A 149 4.89 -10.23 1.58
CA TYR A 149 3.62 -9.98 0.92
C TYR A 149 2.90 -11.28 0.66
N PHE A 150 1.70 -11.39 1.19
CA PHE A 150 0.80 -12.51 0.91
C PHE A 150 -0.14 -12.14 -0.23
N TYR A 151 -0.44 -13.10 -1.10
CA TYR A 151 -1.32 -12.90 -2.25
C TYR A 151 -2.07 -14.19 -2.60
N ARG A 152 -3.20 -14.03 -3.29
CA ARG A 152 -3.94 -15.15 -3.87
C ARG A 152 -3.31 -15.54 -5.21
N PRO A 153 -2.97 -16.81 -5.43
CA PRO A 153 -2.53 -17.27 -6.74
C PRO A 153 -3.70 -17.20 -7.74
N GLU A 154 -3.43 -16.73 -8.95
CA GLU A 154 -4.40 -16.61 -10.02
C GLU A 154 -3.79 -17.11 -11.33
N GLU A 155 -4.59 -17.82 -12.13
CA GLU A 155 -4.19 -18.28 -13.47
C GLU A 155 -4.35 -17.16 -14.51
N ASP A 156 -5.36 -16.31 -14.36
CA ASP A 156 -5.53 -15.13 -15.21
C ASP A 156 -4.41 -14.11 -14.95
N LEU A 157 -3.76 -13.69 -16.02
CA LEU A 157 -2.62 -12.77 -15.95
C LEU A 157 -3.00 -11.43 -15.31
N THR A 158 -4.15 -10.88 -15.67
CA THR A 158 -4.61 -9.57 -15.15
C THR A 158 -4.89 -9.68 -13.66
N GLN A 159 -5.61 -10.71 -13.25
CA GLN A 159 -5.89 -10.97 -11.85
C GLN A 159 -4.61 -11.25 -11.07
N GLY A 160 -3.69 -12.03 -11.63
CA GLY A 160 -2.38 -12.29 -11.03
C GLY A 160 -1.56 -11.03 -10.79
N ILE A 161 -1.60 -10.07 -11.73
CA ILE A 161 -0.94 -8.76 -11.55
C ILE A 161 -1.64 -7.97 -10.43
N LEU A 162 -2.96 -7.91 -10.41
CA LEU A 162 -3.73 -7.20 -9.39
C LEU A 162 -3.48 -7.78 -7.99
N GLN A 163 -3.47 -9.09 -7.85
CA GLN A 163 -3.20 -9.78 -6.58
C GLN A 163 -1.79 -9.45 -6.03
N ARG A 164 -0.78 -9.40 -6.89
CA ARG A 164 0.60 -9.11 -6.48
C ARG A 164 0.89 -7.61 -6.33
N SER A 165 0.06 -6.74 -6.88
CA SER A 165 0.26 -5.29 -6.84
C SER A 165 -0.58 -4.62 -5.76
N ILE A 166 -1.90 -4.70 -5.88
CA ILE A 166 -2.87 -3.94 -5.07
C ILE A 166 -3.45 -4.80 -3.95
N LEU A 167 -3.88 -6.03 -4.29
CA LEU A 167 -4.66 -6.86 -3.38
C LEU A 167 -3.81 -7.71 -2.42
N LYS A 168 -2.50 -7.57 -2.49
CA LYS A 168 -1.57 -8.24 -1.56
C LYS A 168 -1.70 -7.71 -0.15
N THR A 169 -1.47 -8.58 0.82
CA THR A 169 -1.37 -8.22 2.23
C THR A 169 0.09 -8.05 2.61
N TRP A 170 0.44 -6.91 3.16
CA TRP A 170 1.77 -6.68 3.70
C TRP A 170 1.86 -7.16 5.15
N VAL A 171 2.95 -7.82 5.46
CA VAL A 171 3.27 -8.28 6.82
C VAL A 171 4.68 -7.84 7.19
N ARG A 172 4.82 -7.21 8.33
CA ARG A 172 6.11 -6.87 8.94
C ARG A 172 6.33 -7.74 10.16
N LEU A 173 7.44 -8.46 10.17
CA LEU A 173 7.91 -9.21 11.32
C LEU A 173 9.10 -8.49 11.93
N SER A 174 9.03 -8.10 13.20
CA SER A 174 10.10 -7.39 13.89
C SER A 174 10.02 -7.60 15.39
N GLY A 175 11.08 -8.08 16.00
CA GLY A 175 11.23 -8.17 17.47
C GLY A 175 10.12 -8.92 18.21
N GLY A 176 9.52 -9.94 17.59
CA GLY A 176 8.37 -10.67 18.17
C GLY A 176 7.02 -9.97 17.97
N SER A 177 7.00 -8.88 17.21
CA SER A 177 5.78 -8.22 16.74
C SER A 177 5.50 -8.65 15.30
N CYS A 178 4.24 -8.88 14.99
CA CYS A 178 3.73 -9.10 13.65
C CYS A 178 2.70 -8.03 13.34
N GLU A 179 2.97 -7.21 12.34
CA GLU A 179 2.04 -6.22 11.83
C GLU A 179 1.53 -6.66 10.47
N VAL A 180 0.22 -6.81 10.34
CA VAL A 180 -0.46 -7.16 9.09
C VAL A 180 -1.22 -5.95 8.60
N ARG A 181 -0.95 -5.53 7.38
CA ARG A 181 -1.64 -4.41 6.73
C ARG A 181 -2.38 -4.90 5.51
N LEU A 182 -3.69 -4.68 5.51
CA LEU A 182 -4.57 -5.05 4.41
C LEU A 182 -5.16 -3.77 3.80
N TYR A 183 -5.10 -3.70 2.48
CA TYR A 183 -5.80 -2.69 1.70
C TYR A 183 -6.63 -3.41 0.65
N ARG A 184 -7.93 -3.15 0.64
CA ARG A 184 -8.88 -3.82 -0.26
C ARG A 184 -9.67 -2.76 -1.01
N PRO A 185 -9.05 -2.09 -2.00
CA PRO A 185 -9.79 -1.16 -2.84
C PRO A 185 -10.86 -1.92 -3.64
N GLU A 186 -11.94 -1.24 -3.92
CA GLU A 186 -13.00 -1.80 -4.74
C GLU A 186 -12.59 -1.77 -6.22
N LEU A 187 -12.27 -2.94 -6.77
CA LEU A 187 -11.87 -3.15 -8.16
C LEU A 187 -13.01 -3.84 -8.93
N SER A 188 -14.21 -3.29 -8.85
CA SER A 188 -15.40 -3.81 -9.53
C SER A 188 -15.54 -3.25 -10.94
N ASP A 189 -16.40 -3.86 -11.75
CA ASP A 189 -16.75 -3.37 -13.08
C ASP A 189 -17.32 -1.95 -13.02
N ALA A 190 -18.05 -1.61 -11.95
CA ALA A 190 -18.60 -0.27 -11.73
C ALA A 190 -17.50 0.81 -11.57
N ASN A 191 -16.33 0.42 -11.11
CA ASN A 191 -15.17 1.30 -10.94
C ASN A 191 -14.17 1.18 -12.08
N THR A 192 -14.38 0.28 -13.03
CA THR A 192 -13.53 0.15 -14.22
C THR A 192 -13.79 1.30 -15.18
N VAL A 193 -12.76 2.08 -15.49
CA VAL A 193 -12.81 3.18 -16.45
C VAL A 193 -12.74 2.64 -17.89
N GLY A 194 -11.97 1.59 -18.09
CA GLY A 194 -11.78 0.92 -19.37
C GLY A 194 -10.53 0.04 -19.36
N ALA A 195 -10.35 -0.75 -20.41
CA ALA A 195 -9.13 -1.50 -20.67
C ALA A 195 -8.30 -0.78 -21.75
N TYR A 196 -7.05 -0.48 -21.42
CA TYR A 196 -6.18 0.34 -22.28
C TYR A 196 -5.00 -0.46 -22.80
N PRO A 197 -4.58 -0.23 -24.05
CA PRO A 197 -3.38 -0.84 -24.60
C PRO A 197 -2.13 -0.36 -23.82
N LEU A 198 -1.16 -1.27 -23.70
CA LEU A 198 0.10 -0.97 -23.06
C LEU A 198 1.17 -0.64 -24.09
N VAL A 199 2.12 0.19 -23.71
CA VAL A 199 3.39 0.31 -24.44
C VAL A 199 4.23 -0.95 -24.23
N THR A 200 5.17 -1.18 -25.13
CA THR A 200 6.15 -2.26 -24.94
C THR A 200 7.14 -1.93 -23.84
N VAL A 201 7.82 -2.94 -23.30
CA VAL A 201 8.91 -2.74 -22.34
C VAL A 201 10.00 -1.83 -22.89
N ASP A 202 10.33 -1.96 -24.19
CA ASP A 202 11.35 -1.11 -24.83
C ASP A 202 10.92 0.36 -24.93
N GLN A 203 9.65 0.61 -25.23
CA GLN A 203 9.11 1.97 -25.17
C GLN A 203 9.11 2.52 -23.73
N ALA A 204 8.82 1.67 -22.74
CA ALA A 204 8.92 2.07 -21.34
C ALA A 204 10.38 2.36 -20.92
N ARG A 205 11.37 1.62 -21.43
CA ARG A 205 12.80 1.92 -21.24
C ARG A 205 13.18 3.29 -21.81
N GLN A 206 12.69 3.60 -23.01
CA GLN A 206 12.92 4.91 -23.62
C GLN A 206 12.33 6.04 -22.78
N ARG A 207 11.12 5.84 -22.23
CA ARG A 207 10.50 6.80 -21.29
C ARG A 207 11.33 6.95 -20.02
N LEU A 208 11.81 5.85 -19.44
CA LEU A 208 12.68 5.88 -18.27
C LEU A 208 13.94 6.71 -18.52
N ALA A 209 14.62 6.45 -19.64
CA ALA A 209 15.82 7.18 -20.05
C ALA A 209 15.55 8.67 -20.32
N ALA A 210 14.34 9.02 -20.79
CA ALA A 210 13.89 10.39 -20.99
C ALA A 210 13.43 11.09 -19.70
N GLY A 211 13.53 10.45 -18.53
CA GLY A 211 13.09 11.02 -17.24
C GLY A 211 11.56 11.00 -17.06
N GLN A 212 10.81 10.28 -17.90
CA GLN A 212 9.35 10.17 -17.81
C GLN A 212 8.96 9.04 -16.85
N HIS A 213 9.28 9.20 -15.59
CA HIS A 213 9.03 8.22 -14.54
C HIS A 213 8.64 8.89 -13.23
N LEU A 214 8.03 8.12 -12.34
CA LEU A 214 7.84 8.46 -10.95
C LEU A 214 8.93 7.78 -10.13
N SER A 215 9.68 8.55 -9.38
CA SER A 215 10.62 8.05 -8.38
C SER A 215 10.69 9.07 -7.25
N ALA A 216 10.81 8.59 -6.03
CA ALA A 216 10.96 9.45 -4.87
C ALA A 216 12.42 9.91 -4.66
N TRP A 217 13.38 9.38 -5.46
CA TRP A 217 14.75 9.45 -5.02
C TRP A 217 15.65 10.13 -6.06
N GLU A 218 16.46 9.68 -6.74
CA GLU A 218 17.50 10.32 -7.52
C GLU A 218 17.19 10.28 -9.03
N PRO A 219 17.89 11.07 -9.83
CA PRO A 219 17.86 10.89 -11.28
C PRO A 219 18.18 9.44 -11.62
N PHE A 220 17.59 8.92 -12.67
CA PHE A 220 17.85 7.58 -13.15
C PHE A 220 19.35 7.39 -13.45
N PRO A 221 20.07 6.45 -12.79
CA PRO A 221 21.51 6.35 -12.88
C PRO A 221 22.02 5.69 -14.17
N GLY A 222 21.14 5.06 -14.94
CA GLY A 222 21.49 4.41 -16.19
C GLY A 222 20.87 3.01 -16.35
N GLU A 223 20.76 2.57 -17.60
CA GLU A 223 20.08 1.33 -17.98
C GLU A 223 20.84 0.06 -17.56
N ASP A 224 22.16 0.13 -17.49
CA ASP A 224 23.05 -0.94 -17.02
C ASP A 224 22.76 -1.35 -15.55
N ARG A 225 22.20 -0.44 -14.79
CA ARG A 225 21.78 -0.65 -13.40
C ARG A 225 20.39 -1.29 -13.25
N VAL A 226 19.62 -1.42 -14.31
CA VAL A 226 18.32 -2.09 -14.25
C VAL A 226 18.52 -3.60 -14.12
N LYS A 227 18.05 -4.18 -13.01
CA LYS A 227 18.19 -5.61 -12.74
C LYS A 227 16.92 -6.42 -12.98
N ARG A 228 15.75 -5.76 -12.88
CA ARG A 228 14.46 -6.41 -13.08
C ARG A 228 13.42 -5.40 -13.55
N VAL A 229 12.48 -5.88 -14.34
CA VAL A 229 11.31 -5.11 -14.76
C VAL A 229 10.05 -5.92 -14.44
N ASP A 230 9.14 -5.32 -13.72
CA ASP A 230 7.85 -5.91 -13.38
C ASP A 230 6.73 -5.05 -13.95
N LEU A 231 5.57 -5.66 -14.22
CA LEU A 231 4.33 -4.95 -14.51
C LEU A 231 3.45 -5.00 -13.28
N GLN A 232 3.14 -3.84 -12.70
CA GLN A 232 2.40 -3.71 -11.46
C GLN A 232 1.40 -2.56 -11.54
N TYR A 233 0.36 -2.60 -10.71
CA TYR A 233 -0.47 -1.44 -10.45
C TYR A 233 0.08 -0.63 -9.29
N LEU A 234 0.03 0.68 -9.40
CA LEU A 234 0.18 1.56 -8.25
C LEU A 234 -1.20 1.86 -7.65
N ALA A 235 -1.26 1.77 -6.33
CA ALA A 235 -2.47 2.06 -5.55
C ALA A 235 -2.15 3.09 -4.46
N ARG A 236 -1.69 4.28 -4.87
CA ARG A 236 -1.48 5.37 -3.92
C ARG A 236 -2.82 6.02 -3.58
N GLN A 237 -3.02 6.40 -2.34
CA GLN A 237 -4.26 7.02 -1.89
C GLN A 237 -4.57 8.36 -2.60
N THR A 238 -3.53 9.05 -3.07
CA THR A 238 -3.64 10.33 -3.79
C THR A 238 -3.94 10.17 -5.29
N ASP A 239 -3.76 8.99 -5.85
CA ASP A 239 -3.96 8.77 -7.27
C ASP A 239 -5.44 8.77 -7.61
N ARG A 240 -5.81 9.42 -8.70
CA ARG A 240 -7.19 9.43 -9.21
C ARG A 240 -7.60 8.08 -9.79
N TYR A 241 -6.63 7.34 -10.32
CA TYR A 241 -6.82 6.05 -10.96
C TYR A 241 -5.75 5.06 -10.51
N PHE A 242 -6.14 3.81 -10.34
CA PHE A 242 -5.20 2.70 -10.27
C PHE A 242 -4.94 2.22 -11.67
N MET A 243 -3.71 2.39 -12.14
CA MET A 243 -3.31 2.05 -13.50
C MET A 243 -2.01 1.24 -13.50
N PRO A 244 -1.75 0.48 -14.57
CA PRO A 244 -0.53 -0.31 -14.66
C PRO A 244 0.71 0.56 -14.93
N TYR A 245 1.82 0.16 -14.31
CA TYR A 245 3.16 0.72 -14.46
C TYR A 245 4.16 -0.38 -14.72
N TYR A 246 5.16 -0.13 -15.53
CA TYR A 246 6.41 -0.86 -15.50
C TYR A 246 7.24 -0.36 -14.33
N VAL A 247 7.65 -1.28 -13.47
CA VAL A 247 8.51 -1.00 -12.32
C VAL A 247 9.91 -1.51 -12.65
N PHE A 248 10.83 -0.57 -12.85
CA PHE A 248 12.23 -0.86 -13.09
C PHE A 248 12.96 -0.87 -11.74
N TRP A 249 13.48 -2.02 -11.37
CA TRP A 249 14.29 -2.18 -10.17
C TRP A 249 15.74 -1.89 -10.49
N VAL A 250 16.22 -0.77 -9.99
CA VAL A 250 17.53 -0.21 -10.30
C VAL A 250 18.45 -0.41 -9.12
N GLU A 251 19.61 -1.00 -9.40
CA GLU A 251 20.67 -1.20 -8.43
C GLU A 251 21.27 0.15 -8.03
N CYS A 252 21.31 0.42 -6.75
CA CYS A 252 21.89 1.61 -6.15
C CYS A 252 22.89 1.19 -5.07
N ASP A 253 23.89 2.01 -4.87
CA ASP A 253 24.81 1.87 -3.75
C ASP A 253 24.28 2.73 -2.60
N ASP A 254 23.99 2.12 -1.47
CA ASP A 254 23.48 2.81 -0.28
C ASP A 254 24.60 2.98 0.79
N GLY A 255 25.83 3.02 0.34
CA GLY A 255 27.00 3.25 1.18
C GLY A 255 27.15 2.19 2.26
N GLU A 256 26.80 2.51 3.52
CA GLU A 256 26.99 1.61 4.66
C GLU A 256 26.07 0.36 4.61
N GLN A 257 24.96 0.40 3.90
CA GLN A 257 24.02 -0.71 3.80
C GLN A 257 24.31 -1.65 2.60
N GLY A 258 25.23 -1.26 1.72
CA GLY A 258 25.60 -2.03 0.54
C GLY A 258 24.64 -1.85 -0.64
N VAL A 259 24.51 -2.90 -1.47
CA VAL A 259 23.67 -2.85 -2.66
C VAL A 259 22.19 -2.87 -2.28
N CYS A 260 21.45 -1.88 -2.74
CA CYS A 260 20.00 -1.81 -2.65
C CYS A 260 19.36 -1.72 -4.04
N TYR A 261 18.04 -1.93 -4.11
CA TYR A 261 17.26 -1.82 -5.35
C TYR A 261 16.15 -0.80 -5.16
N ARG A 262 16.17 0.24 -6.00
CA ARG A 262 15.16 1.33 -5.96
C ARG A 262 14.19 1.19 -7.13
N PRO A 263 12.87 1.35 -6.90
CA PRO A 263 11.88 1.26 -7.95
C PRO A 263 11.73 2.58 -8.70
N TYR A 264 11.71 2.50 -10.02
CA TYR A 264 11.33 3.58 -10.94
C TYR A 264 10.05 3.16 -11.67
N TYR A 265 9.00 3.96 -11.56
CA TYR A 265 7.69 3.64 -12.08
C TYR A 265 7.43 4.39 -13.37
N VAL A 266 7.27 3.66 -14.47
CA VAL A 266 6.94 4.23 -15.78
C VAL A 266 5.51 3.84 -16.14
N PRO A 267 4.61 4.80 -16.45
CA PRO A 267 3.26 4.46 -16.89
C PRO A 267 3.27 3.47 -18.04
N ALA A 268 2.54 2.36 -17.89
CA ALA A 268 2.49 1.31 -18.90
C ALA A 268 1.41 1.58 -19.98
N VAL A 269 0.42 2.42 -19.67
CA VAL A 269 -0.64 2.78 -20.62
C VAL A 269 -0.07 3.59 -21.78
N ALA A 270 -0.60 3.39 -23.00
CA ALA A 270 -0.18 4.10 -24.19
C ALA A 270 -0.47 5.61 -24.11
N ASP A 271 0.41 6.45 -24.67
CA ASP A 271 0.40 7.92 -24.56
C ASP A 271 -0.91 8.57 -24.97
N ALA A 272 -1.58 8.02 -25.99
CA ALA A 272 -2.86 8.54 -26.46
C ALA A 272 -3.96 8.60 -25.38
N TYR A 273 -3.76 7.89 -24.27
CA TYR A 273 -4.72 7.78 -23.16
C TYR A 273 -4.23 8.42 -21.85
N ILE A 274 -3.02 9.00 -21.86
CA ILE A 274 -2.45 9.65 -20.69
C ILE A 274 -2.30 11.14 -20.98
N ALA A 275 -3.04 11.97 -20.24
CA ALA A 275 -2.87 13.41 -20.30
C ALA A 275 -1.70 13.84 -19.42
N GLY A 276 -0.58 14.16 -20.02
CA GLY A 276 0.65 14.55 -19.32
C GLY A 276 1.44 13.37 -18.75
N MET A 277 2.64 13.19 -19.25
CA MET A 277 3.55 12.20 -18.68
C MET A 277 4.12 12.71 -17.37
N PRO A 278 4.21 11.84 -16.32
CA PRO A 278 4.93 12.24 -15.12
C PRO A 278 6.37 12.58 -15.49
N GLN A 279 6.80 13.73 -15.02
CA GLN A 279 8.20 14.15 -15.10
C GLN A 279 8.85 13.84 -13.76
N SER A 280 10.05 13.28 -13.78
CA SER A 280 10.85 13.25 -12.56
C SER A 280 10.97 14.71 -12.06
N PRO A 281 10.86 14.99 -10.77
CA PRO A 281 11.31 16.26 -10.26
C PRO A 281 12.81 16.30 -10.57
N THR A 282 13.11 16.85 -11.76
CA THR A 282 14.50 17.16 -12.11
C THR A 282 14.97 18.08 -11.01
N GLY A 283 15.92 17.58 -10.22
CA GLY A 283 16.57 18.38 -9.25
C GLY A 283 16.95 19.70 -9.92
N ALA A 284 16.47 20.80 -9.36
CA ALA A 284 17.01 22.08 -9.68
C ALA A 284 18.52 21.95 -9.48
N ALA A 285 19.26 22.12 -10.57
CA ALA A 285 20.70 22.21 -10.56
C ALA A 285 21.15 23.40 -9.71
#